data_5ae1fdb8931777020f11aaa8ec525982
#
_entry.id   5ae1fdb8931777020f11aaa8ec525982
#
_cell.length_a   1.000
_cell.length_b   1.000
_cell.length_c   1.000
_cell.angle_alpha   90.00
_cell.angle_beta   90.00
_cell.angle_gamma   90.00
#
_symmetry.space_group_name_H-M   'P 1'
#
loop_
_entity.id
_entity.type
_entity.pdbx_description
1 polymer ?
#
loop_
_entity_poly.entity_id
_entity_poly.type
_entity_poly.pdbx_seq_one_letter_code
_entity_poly.pdbx_strand_id
1 'polypeptide(L)'
;MCGICGFISKQNMTRDELHAMNETMIHRGPDDGGVEIYPMKQGYSIGLAQRRLAILDLSSLGHQPMHSADGRVSVVYNGEIYNFRQIREELKGYPFISDCDTEVIIAAYLKWGISCVDHFNGMFAICLYDREGDTVYLIRDRIGKKPLYYEIEDGNLYFGSELKPLMKRPGFREEIRTDVL
;
A
#
# COMPACT_ATOMS: atom_id res chain seq x y z
N MET A 1 5.77 12.55 5.64
CA MET A 1 4.83 11.90 4.69
C MET A 1 5.13 10.42 4.70
N CYS A 2 4.11 9.56 4.74
CA CYS A 2 4.31 8.12 4.69
C CYS A 2 4.99 7.63 3.40
N GLY A 3 5.44 6.39 3.37
CA GLY A 3 5.94 5.70 2.19
C GLY A 3 5.38 4.29 2.14
N ILE A 4 5.02 3.81 0.96
CA ILE A 4 4.60 2.44 0.73
C ILE A 4 5.52 1.78 -0.30
N CYS A 5 5.77 0.49 -0.16
CA CYS A 5 6.39 -0.34 -1.18
C CYS A 5 5.92 -1.79 -1.08
N GLY A 6 6.23 -2.56 -2.10
CA GLY A 6 5.89 -3.97 -2.12
C GLY A 6 6.16 -4.64 -3.45
N PHE A 7 5.70 -5.86 -3.55
CA PHE A 7 5.87 -6.69 -4.74
C PHE A 7 4.72 -7.69 -4.92
N ILE A 8 4.55 -8.16 -6.15
CA ILE A 8 3.86 -9.41 -6.50
C ILE A 8 4.85 -10.24 -7.30
N SER A 9 5.25 -11.40 -6.79
CA SER A 9 6.33 -12.15 -7.41
C SER A 9 6.17 -13.66 -7.23
N LYS A 10 6.65 -14.42 -8.23
CA LYS A 10 6.92 -15.86 -8.09
C LYS A 10 8.28 -16.15 -7.48
N GLN A 11 9.14 -15.16 -7.38
CA GLN A 11 10.40 -15.29 -6.65
C GLN A 11 10.11 -15.41 -5.15
N ASN A 12 10.87 -16.25 -4.46
CA ASN A 12 10.68 -16.45 -3.02
C ASN A 12 11.34 -15.30 -2.25
N MET A 13 10.73 -14.12 -2.31
CA MET A 13 11.20 -12.94 -1.58
C MET A 13 10.97 -13.11 -0.08
N THR A 14 12.00 -12.84 0.68
CA THR A 14 11.99 -12.94 2.15
C THR A 14 11.43 -11.67 2.79
N ARG A 15 11.01 -11.80 4.06
CA ARG A 15 10.60 -10.65 4.87
C ARG A 15 11.75 -9.65 5.06
N ASP A 16 12.98 -10.11 5.19
CA ASP A 16 14.15 -9.25 5.37
C ASP A 16 14.46 -8.43 4.12
N GLU A 17 14.29 -9.02 2.93
CA GLU A 17 14.43 -8.29 1.66
C GLU A 17 13.36 -7.20 1.50
N LEU A 18 12.09 -7.51 1.81
CA LEU A 18 11.02 -6.50 1.81
C LEU A 18 11.25 -5.44 2.89
N HIS A 19 11.75 -5.83 4.06
CA HIS A 19 12.12 -4.88 5.12
C HIS A 19 13.24 -3.96 4.64
N ALA A 20 14.27 -4.48 3.98
CA ALA A 20 15.35 -3.67 3.42
C ALA A 20 14.85 -2.66 2.36
N MET A 21 13.87 -3.04 1.54
CA MET A 21 13.18 -2.11 0.63
C MET A 21 12.46 -1.02 1.41
N ASN A 22 11.71 -1.38 2.46
CA ASN A 22 10.95 -0.45 3.28
C ASN A 22 11.83 0.56 4.03
N GLU A 23 12.98 0.12 4.54
CA GLU A 23 13.94 0.97 5.27
C GLU A 23 14.52 2.09 4.41
N THR A 24 14.57 1.95 3.09
CA THR A 24 14.99 3.03 2.20
C THR A 24 14.12 4.29 2.31
N MET A 25 12.89 4.13 2.86
CA MET A 25 11.90 5.21 3.04
C MET A 25 11.74 5.68 4.49
N ILE A 26 12.65 5.32 5.40
CA ILE A 26 12.55 5.71 6.83
C ILE A 26 12.43 7.23 7.03
N HIS A 27 13.08 8.01 6.16
CA HIS A 27 13.01 9.48 6.17
C HIS A 27 11.62 10.03 5.88
N ARG A 28 10.73 9.26 5.24
CA ARG A 28 9.33 9.63 4.98
C ARG A 28 8.43 9.36 6.17
N GLY A 29 8.69 8.28 6.90
CA GLY A 29 7.86 7.83 8.00
C GLY A 29 8.69 7.19 9.10
N PRO A 30 9.25 8.00 10.01
CA PRO A 30 10.14 7.50 11.06
C PRO A 30 9.40 6.87 12.23
N ASP A 31 8.08 7.12 12.39
CA ASP A 31 7.36 6.84 13.63
C ASP A 31 6.95 5.37 13.76
N ASP A 32 6.66 4.70 12.62
CA ASP A 32 6.22 3.30 12.60
C ASP A 32 6.55 2.66 11.24
N GLY A 33 6.56 1.34 11.18
CA GLY A 33 6.77 0.60 9.94
C GLY A 33 6.33 -0.86 10.04
N GLY A 34 5.58 -1.32 9.04
CA GLY A 34 5.13 -2.69 8.94
C GLY A 34 5.55 -3.35 7.64
N VAL A 35 5.72 -4.67 7.71
CA VAL A 35 6.15 -5.53 6.60
C VAL A 35 5.45 -6.87 6.71
N GLU A 36 4.69 -7.24 5.67
CA GLU A 36 3.98 -8.51 5.62
C GLU A 36 4.04 -9.13 4.23
N ILE A 37 4.06 -10.47 4.18
CA ILE A 37 4.05 -11.26 2.94
C ILE A 37 2.93 -12.29 3.03
N TYR A 38 2.16 -12.40 1.94
CA TYR A 38 1.06 -13.36 1.83
C TYR A 38 1.20 -14.21 0.58
N PRO A 39 0.86 -15.50 0.67
CA PRO A 39 0.73 -16.34 -0.51
C PRO A 39 -0.46 -15.88 -1.36
N MET A 40 -0.29 -15.95 -2.67
CA MET A 40 -1.31 -15.76 -3.69
C MET A 40 -1.49 -17.03 -4.53
N LYS A 41 -2.54 -17.05 -5.35
CA LYS A 41 -2.75 -18.16 -6.30
C LYS A 41 -1.62 -18.25 -7.34
N GLN A 42 -1.53 -19.37 -8.03
CA GLN A 42 -0.57 -19.64 -9.11
C GLN A 42 0.91 -19.51 -8.71
N GLY A 43 1.21 -19.67 -7.42
CA GLY A 43 2.58 -19.63 -6.90
C GLY A 43 3.18 -18.22 -6.77
N TYR A 44 2.37 -17.19 -6.85
CA TYR A 44 2.78 -15.83 -6.51
C TYR A 44 2.75 -15.61 -4.99
N SER A 45 3.48 -14.61 -4.54
CA SER A 45 3.32 -13.98 -3.23
C SER A 45 3.21 -12.47 -3.40
N ILE A 46 2.51 -11.83 -2.47
CA ILE A 46 2.46 -10.38 -2.35
C ILE A 46 3.16 -9.94 -1.07
N GLY A 47 4.06 -8.97 -1.21
CA GLY A 47 4.67 -8.26 -0.09
C GLY A 47 4.09 -6.85 0.01
N LEU A 48 3.65 -6.48 1.21
CA LEU A 48 3.14 -5.15 1.54
C LEU A 48 4.01 -4.54 2.64
N ALA A 49 4.50 -3.33 2.42
CA ALA A 49 5.30 -2.62 3.41
C ALA A 49 4.97 -1.12 3.44
N GLN A 50 5.10 -0.54 4.64
CA GLN A 50 4.80 0.87 4.86
C GLN A 50 5.74 1.46 5.91
N ARG A 51 6.14 2.72 5.69
CA ARG A 51 6.74 3.61 6.69
C ARG A 51 5.76 4.71 7.03
N ARG A 52 5.46 4.91 8.30
CA ARG A 52 4.41 5.81 8.80
C ARG A 52 5.00 7.07 9.40
N LEU A 53 4.45 8.21 8.99
CA LEU A 53 4.47 9.46 9.74
C LEU A 53 3.08 9.58 10.38
N ALA A 54 3.00 9.46 11.69
CA ALA A 54 1.74 9.51 12.43
C ALA A 54 1.21 10.95 12.51
N ILE A 55 0.11 11.24 11.84
CA ILE A 55 -0.56 12.56 11.81
C ILE A 55 -1.97 12.44 12.36
N LEU A 56 -2.76 11.55 11.75
CA LEU A 56 -4.08 11.15 12.24
C LEU A 56 -3.90 9.88 13.06
N ASP A 57 -4.61 9.78 14.19
CA ASP A 57 -4.55 8.64 15.09
C ASP A 57 -3.10 8.25 15.48
N LEU A 58 -2.57 8.83 16.54
CA LEU A 58 -1.20 8.56 17.03
C LEU A 58 -1.05 7.19 17.69
N SER A 59 -2.13 6.43 17.82
CA SER A 59 -2.12 5.10 18.43
C SER A 59 -1.57 4.04 17.47
N SER A 60 -1.36 2.84 18.00
CA SER A 60 -0.99 1.66 17.22
C SER A 60 -2.09 1.17 16.26
N LEU A 61 -3.34 1.66 16.41
CA LEU A 61 -4.45 1.30 15.54
C LEU A 61 -4.29 1.81 14.10
N GLY A 62 -3.43 2.81 13.90
CA GLY A 62 -3.06 3.29 12.56
C GLY A 62 -1.89 2.53 11.92
N HIS A 63 -1.42 1.42 12.52
CA HIS A 63 -0.37 0.57 11.94
C HIS A 63 -0.77 0.00 10.57
N GLN A 64 0.21 -0.17 9.69
CA GLN A 64 0.02 -0.75 8.36
C GLN A 64 1.14 -1.77 8.04
N PRO A 65 0.83 -2.84 7.28
CA PRO A 65 -0.44 -3.10 6.57
C PRO A 65 -1.63 -3.20 7.51
N MET A 66 -2.74 -2.53 7.15
CA MET A 66 -3.98 -2.59 7.90
C MET A 66 -4.94 -3.61 7.28
N HIS A 67 -5.73 -4.30 8.13
CA HIS A 67 -6.59 -5.40 7.70
C HIS A 67 -8.05 -5.15 8.04
N SER A 68 -8.94 -5.71 7.22
CA SER A 68 -10.33 -5.92 7.64
C SER A 68 -10.40 -6.93 8.79
N ALA A 69 -11.44 -6.86 9.62
CA ALA A 69 -11.61 -7.74 10.78
C ALA A 69 -11.63 -9.23 10.43
N ASP A 70 -12.11 -9.60 9.24
CA ASP A 70 -12.11 -10.96 8.70
C ASP A 70 -10.79 -11.35 8.01
N GLY A 71 -9.83 -10.43 7.92
CA GLY A 71 -8.54 -10.62 7.25
C GLY A 71 -8.61 -10.73 5.72
N ARG A 72 -9.77 -10.49 5.10
CA ARG A 72 -9.96 -10.53 3.65
C ARG A 72 -9.16 -9.45 2.94
N VAL A 73 -9.24 -8.22 3.42
CA VAL A 73 -8.63 -7.05 2.78
C VAL A 73 -7.41 -6.60 3.55
N SER A 74 -6.31 -6.34 2.85
CA SER A 74 -5.09 -5.74 3.40
C SER A 74 -4.74 -4.48 2.61
N VAL A 75 -4.36 -3.41 3.31
CA VAL A 75 -4.06 -2.11 2.71
C VAL A 75 -2.76 -1.53 3.23
N VAL A 76 -1.93 -1.02 2.32
CA VAL A 76 -0.89 -0.02 2.63
C VAL A 76 -1.19 1.26 1.87
N TYR A 77 -1.03 2.38 2.57
CA TYR A 77 -1.52 3.67 2.14
C TYR A 77 -0.56 4.81 2.49
N ASN A 78 -0.35 5.70 1.53
CA ASN A 78 0.36 6.96 1.69
C ASN A 78 -0.53 8.08 1.16
N GLY A 79 -1.16 8.83 2.04
CA GLY A 79 -2.07 9.88 1.61
C GLY A 79 -2.85 10.55 2.72
N GLU A 80 -3.92 11.21 2.31
CA GLU A 80 -4.94 11.79 3.17
C GLU A 80 -6.26 11.86 2.39
N ILE A 81 -7.31 11.20 2.91
CA ILE A 81 -8.67 11.28 2.39
C ILE A 81 -9.41 12.35 3.19
N TYR A 82 -9.52 13.54 2.65
CA TYR A 82 -10.04 14.72 3.34
C TYR A 82 -11.49 14.56 3.82
N ASN A 83 -12.30 13.85 3.05
CA ASN A 83 -13.71 13.60 3.37
C ASN A 83 -13.95 12.25 4.11
N PHE A 84 -12.92 11.67 4.74
CA PHE A 84 -13.04 10.37 5.41
C PHE A 84 -14.15 10.33 6.48
N ARG A 85 -14.38 11.46 7.19
CA ARG A 85 -15.45 11.54 8.20
C ARG A 85 -16.84 11.43 7.57
N GLN A 86 -17.05 12.05 6.41
CA GLN A 86 -18.32 11.95 5.67
C GLN A 86 -18.55 10.53 5.18
N ILE A 87 -17.52 9.91 4.61
CA ILE A 87 -17.59 8.51 4.16
C ILE A 87 -17.86 7.58 5.36
N ARG A 88 -17.22 7.81 6.49
CA ARG A 88 -17.44 7.05 7.73
C ARG A 88 -18.90 7.12 8.18
N GLU A 89 -19.55 8.28 8.07
CA GLU A 89 -20.98 8.43 8.37
C GLU A 89 -21.88 7.61 7.41
N GLU A 90 -21.51 7.47 6.14
CA GLU A 90 -22.22 6.63 5.18
C GLU A 90 -22.01 5.12 5.44
N LEU A 91 -20.97 4.78 6.18
CA LEU A 91 -20.53 3.42 6.51
C LEU A 91 -20.85 3.04 7.98
N LYS A 92 -21.88 3.63 8.60
CA LYS A 92 -22.24 3.45 10.03
C LYS A 92 -22.40 1.98 10.50
N GLY A 93 -22.61 1.05 9.58
CA GLY A 93 -22.70 -0.40 9.89
C GLY A 93 -21.34 -1.10 10.02
N TYR A 94 -20.24 -0.45 9.66
CA TYR A 94 -18.90 -1.02 9.80
C TYR A 94 -18.39 -0.78 11.23
N PRO A 95 -17.81 -1.81 11.90
CA PRO A 95 -17.34 -1.69 13.29
C PRO A 95 -15.94 -1.04 13.33
N PHE A 96 -15.87 0.26 13.11
CA PHE A 96 -14.63 1.02 13.17
C PHE A 96 -13.95 0.92 14.54
N ILE A 97 -12.65 0.65 14.54
CA ILE A 97 -11.82 0.55 15.76
C ILE A 97 -10.77 1.67 15.87
N SER A 98 -10.49 2.38 14.78
CA SER A 98 -9.53 3.49 14.73
C SER A 98 -10.20 4.79 14.29
N ASP A 99 -9.51 5.90 14.44
CA ASP A 99 -9.92 7.21 13.93
C ASP A 99 -9.14 7.62 12.67
N CYS A 100 -8.45 6.67 12.03
CA CYS A 100 -7.67 6.94 10.82
C CYS A 100 -8.50 6.77 9.54
N ASP A 101 -8.09 7.49 8.50
CA ASP A 101 -8.67 7.42 7.16
C ASP A 101 -8.32 6.11 6.43
N THR A 102 -7.26 5.41 6.84
CA THR A 102 -6.88 4.10 6.30
C THR A 102 -7.96 3.06 6.52
N GLU A 103 -8.59 3.01 7.70
CA GLU A 103 -9.68 2.07 7.99
C GLU A 103 -10.92 2.38 7.14
N VAL A 104 -11.15 3.65 6.82
CA VAL A 104 -12.25 4.05 5.94
C VAL A 104 -12.05 3.51 4.53
N ILE A 105 -10.82 3.39 4.03
CA ILE A 105 -10.53 2.75 2.73
C ILE A 105 -11.01 1.31 2.74
N ILE A 106 -10.68 0.55 3.79
CA ILE A 106 -11.09 -0.86 3.93
C ILE A 106 -12.61 -0.98 3.98
N ALA A 107 -13.26 -0.21 4.84
CA ALA A 107 -14.71 -0.22 5.00
C ALA A 107 -15.45 0.16 3.70
N ALA A 108 -14.95 1.16 2.98
CA ALA A 108 -15.48 1.59 1.70
C ALA A 108 -15.33 0.52 0.62
N TYR A 109 -14.16 -0.14 0.55
CA TYR A 109 -13.94 -1.23 -0.38
C TYR A 109 -14.85 -2.43 -0.10
N LEU A 110 -15.02 -2.81 1.15
CA LEU A 110 -15.92 -3.91 1.52
C LEU A 110 -17.38 -3.63 1.14
N LYS A 111 -17.79 -2.37 1.14
CA LYS A 111 -19.16 -1.96 0.78
C LYS A 111 -19.37 -1.75 -0.71
N TRP A 112 -18.44 -1.08 -1.39
CA TRP A 112 -18.61 -0.60 -2.77
C TRP A 112 -17.64 -1.25 -3.78
N GLY A 113 -16.79 -2.17 -3.33
CA GLY A 113 -15.72 -2.72 -4.18
C GLY A 113 -14.76 -1.62 -4.62
N ILE A 114 -14.14 -1.79 -5.79
CA ILE A 114 -13.17 -0.81 -6.31
C ILE A 114 -13.79 0.56 -6.61
N SER A 115 -15.10 0.65 -6.83
CA SER A 115 -15.79 1.93 -7.02
C SER A 115 -15.73 2.84 -5.78
N CYS A 116 -15.24 2.34 -4.64
CA CYS A 116 -14.99 3.17 -3.47
C CYS A 116 -14.10 4.37 -3.76
N VAL A 117 -13.19 4.25 -4.74
CA VAL A 117 -12.27 5.35 -5.13
C VAL A 117 -13.00 6.57 -5.67
N ASP A 118 -14.21 6.40 -6.20
CA ASP A 118 -15.02 7.51 -6.72
C ASP A 118 -15.58 8.40 -5.61
N HIS A 119 -15.69 7.87 -4.40
CA HIS A 119 -16.12 8.59 -3.21
C HIS A 119 -14.98 9.38 -2.54
N PHE A 120 -13.72 9.10 -2.87
CA PHE A 120 -12.57 9.70 -2.19
C PHE A 120 -12.25 11.09 -2.74
N ASN A 121 -12.22 12.07 -1.84
CA ASN A 121 -11.63 13.38 -2.07
C ASN A 121 -10.34 13.48 -1.25
N GLY A 122 -9.20 13.50 -1.93
CA GLY A 122 -7.92 13.46 -1.23
C GLY A 122 -6.72 13.33 -2.16
N MET A 123 -5.60 13.11 -1.56
CA MET A 123 -4.32 12.80 -2.21
C MET A 123 -3.84 11.43 -1.70
N PHE A 124 -3.63 10.48 -2.58
CA PHE A 124 -3.34 9.11 -2.16
C PHE A 124 -2.55 8.28 -3.16
N ALA A 125 -1.74 7.38 -2.60
CA ALA A 125 -1.23 6.18 -3.23
C ALA A 125 -1.61 5.01 -2.33
N ILE A 126 -2.30 4.02 -2.86
CA ILE A 126 -2.85 2.87 -2.14
C ILE A 126 -2.41 1.59 -2.84
N CYS A 127 -1.98 0.59 -2.08
CA CYS A 127 -1.99 -0.78 -2.52
C CYS A 127 -3.01 -1.54 -1.65
N LEU A 128 -4.03 -2.11 -2.30
CA LEU A 128 -5.09 -2.90 -1.67
C LEU A 128 -5.04 -4.32 -2.21
N TYR A 129 -5.00 -5.30 -1.32
CA TYR A 129 -5.07 -6.72 -1.65
C TYR A 129 -6.36 -7.33 -1.10
N ASP A 130 -7.19 -7.86 -2.00
CA ASP A 130 -8.37 -8.66 -1.67
C ASP A 130 -8.03 -10.14 -1.84
N ARG A 131 -7.90 -10.85 -0.73
CA ARG A 131 -7.54 -12.29 -0.71
C ARG A 131 -8.61 -13.19 -1.30
N GLU A 132 -9.87 -12.85 -1.15
CA GLU A 132 -10.98 -13.64 -1.68
C GLU A 132 -10.96 -13.66 -3.21
N GLY A 133 -10.85 -12.47 -3.81
CA GLY A 133 -10.71 -12.29 -5.26
C GLY A 133 -9.29 -12.57 -5.78
N ASP A 134 -8.31 -12.75 -4.90
CA ASP A 134 -6.88 -12.83 -5.23
C ASP A 134 -6.43 -11.67 -6.14
N THR A 135 -6.90 -10.47 -5.81
CA THR A 135 -6.77 -9.29 -6.66
C THR A 135 -6.04 -8.18 -5.93
N VAL A 136 -5.10 -7.56 -6.62
CA VAL A 136 -4.34 -6.42 -6.10
C VAL A 136 -4.68 -5.17 -6.92
N TYR A 137 -4.95 -4.09 -6.22
CA TYR A 137 -5.17 -2.77 -6.80
C TYR A 137 -4.05 -1.83 -6.40
N LEU A 138 -3.35 -1.26 -7.39
CA LEU A 138 -2.49 -0.10 -7.22
C LEU A 138 -3.26 1.14 -7.65
N ILE A 139 -3.52 2.03 -6.71
CA ILE A 139 -4.41 3.18 -6.91
C ILE A 139 -3.64 4.46 -6.60
N ARG A 140 -3.78 5.45 -7.49
CA ARG A 140 -3.19 6.78 -7.31
C ARG A 140 -4.26 7.85 -7.47
N ASP A 141 -4.14 8.94 -6.70
CA ASP A 141 -5.08 10.06 -6.83
C ASP A 141 -5.10 10.67 -8.24
N ARG A 142 -6.23 11.29 -8.60
CA ARG A 142 -6.53 11.74 -9.98
C ARG A 142 -5.49 12.67 -10.59
N ILE A 143 -4.83 13.48 -9.77
CA ILE A 143 -3.81 14.43 -10.25
C ILE A 143 -2.38 14.00 -9.91
N GLY A 144 -2.22 12.81 -9.32
CA GLY A 144 -0.93 12.22 -9.00
C GLY A 144 -0.14 12.97 -7.93
N LYS A 145 -0.82 13.58 -6.95
CA LYS A 145 -0.14 14.28 -5.84
C LYS A 145 0.74 13.37 -5.00
N LYS A 146 0.27 12.13 -4.76
CA LYS A 146 1.12 11.15 -4.10
C LYS A 146 1.87 10.33 -5.13
N PRO A 147 3.20 10.21 -5.00
CA PRO A 147 3.98 9.40 -5.92
C PRO A 147 3.67 7.92 -5.74
N LEU A 148 3.57 7.22 -6.86
CA LEU A 148 3.48 5.77 -6.94
C LEU A 148 4.21 5.34 -8.22
N TYR A 149 5.35 4.70 -8.05
CA TYR A 149 6.16 4.11 -9.11
C TYR A 149 5.92 2.61 -9.11
N TYR A 150 5.94 2.00 -10.28
CA TYR A 150 5.90 0.55 -10.42
C TYR A 150 6.75 0.10 -11.59
N GLU A 151 7.20 -1.13 -11.50
CA GLU A 151 7.98 -1.83 -12.53
C GLU A 151 7.41 -3.23 -12.71
N ILE A 152 7.35 -3.69 -13.94
CA ILE A 152 7.01 -5.09 -14.26
C ILE A 152 8.22 -5.68 -14.98
N GLU A 153 8.80 -6.72 -14.38
CA GLU A 153 9.94 -7.45 -14.93
C GLU A 153 9.71 -8.95 -14.77
N ASP A 154 9.87 -9.71 -15.85
CA ASP A 154 9.72 -11.17 -15.88
C ASP A 154 8.41 -11.69 -15.23
N GLY A 155 7.30 -10.94 -15.41
CA GLY A 155 5.99 -11.26 -14.84
C GLY A 155 5.86 -10.98 -13.34
N ASN A 156 6.86 -10.36 -12.73
CA ASN A 156 6.81 -9.86 -11.35
C ASN A 156 6.53 -8.36 -11.36
N LEU A 157 5.79 -7.87 -10.38
CA LEU A 157 5.50 -6.45 -10.19
C LEU A 157 6.15 -5.98 -8.89
N TYR A 158 6.80 -4.83 -8.95
CA TYR A 158 7.36 -4.11 -7.80
C TYR A 158 6.80 -2.70 -7.78
N PHE A 159 6.53 -2.15 -6.59
CA PHE A 159 6.00 -0.80 -6.47
C PHE A 159 6.60 -0.05 -5.28
N GLY A 160 6.53 1.28 -5.32
CA GLY A 160 7.00 2.12 -4.23
C GLY A 160 6.62 3.59 -4.38
N SER A 161 6.60 4.29 -3.25
CA SER A 161 6.45 5.75 -3.21
C SER A 161 7.68 6.51 -3.73
N GLU A 162 8.81 5.83 -3.85
CA GLU A 162 10.08 6.34 -4.38
C GLU A 162 10.76 5.26 -5.22
N LEU A 163 11.78 5.63 -5.97
CA LEU A 163 12.57 4.66 -6.75
C LEU A 163 13.49 3.81 -5.88
N LYS A 164 13.94 4.32 -4.75
CA LYS A 164 14.88 3.60 -3.86
C LYS A 164 14.42 2.21 -3.44
N PRO A 165 13.15 1.97 -3.03
CA PRO A 165 12.65 0.63 -2.77
C PRO A 165 12.78 -0.32 -3.98
N LEU A 166 12.47 0.17 -5.19
CA LEU A 166 12.58 -0.63 -6.41
C LEU A 166 14.05 -0.99 -6.70
N MET A 167 14.95 -0.04 -6.55
CA MET A 167 16.40 -0.25 -6.73
C MET A 167 16.99 -1.19 -5.67
N LYS A 168 16.36 -1.28 -4.48
CA LYS A 168 16.82 -2.14 -3.39
C LYS A 168 16.34 -3.58 -3.50
N ARG A 169 15.37 -3.88 -4.39
CA ARG A 169 14.85 -5.22 -4.60
C ARG A 169 15.96 -6.20 -5.06
N PRO A 170 15.89 -7.48 -4.69
CA PRO A 170 16.79 -8.49 -5.24
C PRO A 170 16.72 -8.52 -6.77
N GLY A 171 17.87 -8.68 -7.41
CA GLY A 171 17.98 -8.80 -8.86
C GLY A 171 17.77 -7.49 -9.64
N PHE A 172 17.65 -6.35 -8.97
CA PHE A 172 17.62 -5.06 -9.66
C PHE A 172 18.90 -4.86 -10.48
N ARG A 173 18.75 -4.49 -11.74
CA ARG A 173 19.88 -4.22 -12.65
C ARG A 173 20.00 -2.72 -12.89
N GLU A 174 21.16 -2.16 -12.57
CA GLU A 174 21.50 -0.78 -12.87
C GLU A 174 22.00 -0.68 -14.32
N GLU A 175 21.09 -0.66 -15.28
CA GLU A 175 21.42 -0.48 -16.69
C GLU A 175 21.06 0.95 -17.12
N ILE A 176 22.07 1.70 -17.59
CA ILE A 176 21.86 3.02 -18.19
C ILE A 176 21.50 2.81 -19.66
N ARG A 177 20.33 3.22 -20.06
CA ARG A 177 19.92 3.24 -21.45
C ARG A 177 20.67 4.33 -22.19
N THR A 178 21.68 3.94 -22.95
CA THR A 178 22.51 4.87 -23.74
C THR A 178 21.81 5.37 -25.01
N ASP A 179 20.74 4.72 -25.43
CA ASP A 179 19.90 5.09 -26.57
C ASP A 179 18.98 6.30 -26.32
N VAL A 180 18.89 6.76 -25.05
CA VAL A 180 18.10 7.93 -24.65
C VAL A 180 18.94 9.04 -24.02
N LEU A 181 20.26 8.90 -24.04
CA LEU A 181 21.23 9.93 -23.67
C LEU A 181 21.63 10.72 -24.90
#